data_b6c8c8f76582b51842be8d0391ad5d2b
#
_entry.id   b6c8c8f76582b51842be8d0391ad5d2b
#
_cell.length_a   1.000
_cell.length_b   1.000
_cell.length_c   1.000
_cell.angle_alpha   90.00
_cell.angle_beta   90.00
_cell.angle_gamma   90.00
#
_symmetry.space_group_name_H-M   'P 1'
#
loop_
_entity.id
_entity.type
_entity.pdbx_description
1 polymer ?
#
loop_
_entity_poly.entity_id
_entity_poly.type
_entity_poly.pdbx_seq_one_letter_code
_entity_poly.pdbx_strand_id
1 'polypeptide(L)'
;MTRPLADHVALVTGAGTGIGAEVAARLAHDGAAVGVNGLTADEVADTVARIISGGGRAVSVVGDVSDPDDAERMVREVDEQLGGLHVLVNNAGLQEHTPFLELDLAIWRRQLSVDLDGAFLMALAACRVMAPRGGGVVLNVTSVHEHQPRPGYAAYCAAKAGLSMLTKVLARELAGQGIRAVSVAPGAIETPIQGERSTQDVRQQEAGIPAGRLGTPAEVAALVSYLVSPAAAYVSGTTVVIDGALEQQVSLA
;
A
#
# COMPACT_ATOMS: atom_id res chain seq x y z
N MET A 1 -17.13 -6.34 -20.83
CA MET A 1 -16.90 -5.30 -19.80
C MET A 1 -15.55 -4.68 -20.10
N THR A 2 -15.44 -3.35 -20.12
CA THR A 2 -14.16 -2.66 -20.29
C THR A 2 -13.30 -2.90 -19.07
N ARG A 3 -12.05 -3.34 -19.26
CA ARG A 3 -11.05 -3.49 -18.19
C ARG A 3 -10.35 -2.14 -18.01
N PRO A 4 -10.59 -1.41 -16.91
CA PRO A 4 -10.13 -0.01 -16.74
C PRO A 4 -8.60 0.13 -16.68
N LEU A 5 -7.87 -0.96 -16.44
CA LEU A 5 -6.41 -1.02 -16.36
C LEU A 5 -5.80 -1.87 -17.47
N ALA A 6 -6.54 -2.11 -18.57
CA ALA A 6 -5.96 -2.75 -19.75
C ALA A 6 -4.69 -1.98 -20.16
N ASP A 7 -3.63 -2.73 -20.53
CA ASP A 7 -2.32 -2.21 -20.93
C ASP A 7 -1.52 -1.49 -19.81
N HIS A 8 -2.00 -1.49 -18.58
CA HIS A 8 -1.23 -1.00 -17.44
C HIS A 8 -0.36 -2.11 -16.83
N VAL A 9 0.77 -1.70 -16.29
CA VAL A 9 1.65 -2.54 -15.48
C VAL A 9 1.71 -1.94 -14.08
N ALA A 10 1.46 -2.76 -13.08
CA ALA A 10 1.50 -2.36 -11.68
C ALA A 10 2.56 -3.15 -10.91
N LEU A 11 3.21 -2.52 -9.95
CA LEU A 11 4.02 -3.16 -8.91
C LEU A 11 3.34 -2.93 -7.55
N VAL A 12 3.06 -4.01 -6.82
CA VAL A 12 2.46 -3.94 -5.49
C VAL A 12 3.45 -4.52 -4.48
N THR A 13 3.87 -3.72 -3.51
CA THR A 13 4.80 -4.16 -2.46
C THR A 13 4.08 -4.82 -1.29
N GLY A 14 4.71 -5.82 -0.64
CA GLY A 14 4.09 -6.58 0.45
C GLY A 14 2.79 -7.28 0.00
N ALA A 15 2.80 -7.84 -1.21
CA ALA A 15 1.61 -8.38 -1.87
C ALA A 15 1.40 -9.89 -1.68
N GLY A 16 2.09 -10.50 -0.70
CA GLY A 16 1.92 -11.92 -0.37
C GLY A 16 0.61 -12.22 0.37
N THR A 17 0.14 -11.30 1.21
CA THR A 17 -1.05 -11.49 2.04
C THR A 17 -1.86 -10.21 2.21
N GLY A 18 -3.00 -10.29 2.86
CA GLY A 18 -3.79 -9.15 3.34
C GLY A 18 -4.19 -8.17 2.24
N ILE A 19 -4.03 -6.87 2.52
CA ILE A 19 -4.41 -5.79 1.60
C ILE A 19 -3.62 -5.88 0.30
N GLY A 20 -2.30 -6.10 0.36
CA GLY A 20 -1.44 -6.14 -0.81
C GLY A 20 -1.82 -7.25 -1.79
N ALA A 21 -2.13 -8.46 -1.28
CA ALA A 21 -2.57 -9.59 -2.10
C ALA A 21 -3.91 -9.34 -2.79
N GLU A 22 -4.87 -8.72 -2.08
CA GLU A 22 -6.17 -8.36 -2.67
C GLU A 22 -6.04 -7.22 -3.68
N VAL A 23 -5.18 -6.22 -3.41
CA VAL A 23 -4.88 -5.16 -4.38
C VAL A 23 -4.27 -5.75 -5.64
N ALA A 24 -3.24 -6.60 -5.53
CA ALA A 24 -2.60 -7.23 -6.68
C ALA A 24 -3.60 -8.03 -7.54
N ALA A 25 -4.43 -8.87 -6.89
CA ALA A 25 -5.46 -9.65 -7.57
C ALA A 25 -6.53 -8.77 -8.23
N ARG A 26 -6.95 -7.69 -7.55
CA ARG A 26 -7.94 -6.76 -8.09
C ARG A 26 -7.41 -6.00 -9.31
N LEU A 27 -6.20 -5.47 -9.25
CA LEU A 27 -5.58 -4.78 -10.39
C LEU A 27 -5.43 -5.71 -11.60
N ALA A 28 -5.06 -6.97 -11.37
CA ALA A 28 -4.98 -7.98 -12.42
C ALA A 28 -6.36 -8.30 -13.02
N HIS A 29 -7.40 -8.45 -12.20
CA HIS A 29 -8.78 -8.61 -12.64
C HIS A 29 -9.25 -7.45 -13.52
N ASP A 30 -8.87 -6.23 -13.16
CA ASP A 30 -9.22 -5.00 -13.87
C ASP A 30 -8.33 -4.76 -15.11
N GLY A 31 -7.39 -5.68 -15.39
CA GLY A 31 -6.66 -5.78 -16.67
C GLY A 31 -5.16 -5.49 -16.60
N ALA A 32 -4.62 -5.09 -15.46
CA ALA A 32 -3.20 -4.82 -15.33
C ALA A 32 -2.36 -6.11 -15.36
N ALA A 33 -1.12 -6.01 -15.84
CA ALA A 33 -0.07 -6.97 -15.52
C ALA A 33 0.59 -6.57 -14.19
N VAL A 34 0.83 -7.51 -13.28
CA VAL A 34 1.18 -7.17 -11.90
C VAL A 34 2.49 -7.83 -11.46
N GLY A 35 3.46 -7.02 -11.02
CA GLY A 35 4.56 -7.44 -10.18
C GLY A 35 4.08 -7.60 -8.73
N VAL A 36 4.22 -8.79 -8.18
CA VAL A 36 3.80 -9.14 -6.82
C VAL A 36 5.05 -9.25 -5.96
N ASN A 37 5.30 -8.24 -5.11
CA ASN A 37 6.50 -8.22 -4.27
C ASN A 37 6.25 -8.81 -2.89
N GLY A 38 7.25 -9.52 -2.40
CA GLY A 38 7.43 -10.02 -1.03
C GLY A 38 8.91 -10.30 -0.75
N LEU A 39 9.24 -10.63 0.49
CA LEU A 39 10.62 -10.92 0.89
C LEU A 39 11.14 -12.25 0.35
N THR A 40 10.25 -13.20 0.11
CA THR A 40 10.59 -14.51 -0.45
C THR A 40 9.62 -14.91 -1.56
N ALA A 41 10.06 -15.83 -2.44
CA ALA A 41 9.20 -16.35 -3.49
C ALA A 41 7.97 -17.09 -2.93
N ASP A 42 8.12 -17.80 -1.83
CA ASP A 42 7.04 -18.55 -1.19
C ASP A 42 5.94 -17.63 -0.65
N GLU A 43 6.30 -16.44 -0.13
CA GLU A 43 5.32 -15.46 0.35
C GLU A 43 4.36 -14.99 -0.73
N VAL A 44 4.81 -14.88 -1.97
CA VAL A 44 4.02 -14.32 -3.07
C VAL A 44 3.43 -15.39 -4.00
N ALA A 45 3.83 -16.66 -3.83
CA ALA A 45 3.45 -17.76 -4.71
C ALA A 45 1.93 -17.91 -4.87
N ASP A 46 1.20 -17.89 -3.77
CA ASP A 46 -0.26 -18.04 -3.77
C ASP A 46 -0.96 -16.88 -4.48
N THR A 47 -0.48 -15.65 -4.27
CA THR A 47 -1.04 -14.47 -4.94
C THR A 47 -0.79 -14.52 -6.45
N VAL A 48 0.42 -14.87 -6.86
CA VAL A 48 0.77 -15.03 -8.29
C VAL A 48 -0.07 -16.15 -8.92
N ALA A 49 -0.16 -17.32 -8.27
CA ALA A 49 -0.96 -18.45 -8.76
C ALA A 49 -2.45 -18.07 -8.89
N ARG A 50 -3.00 -17.36 -7.91
CA ARG A 50 -4.39 -16.85 -7.93
C ARG A 50 -4.64 -15.93 -9.13
N ILE A 51 -3.73 -15.02 -9.41
CA ILE A 51 -3.84 -14.09 -10.54
C ILE A 51 -3.79 -14.85 -11.87
N ILE A 52 -2.81 -15.76 -12.03
CA ILE A 52 -2.64 -16.53 -13.27
C ILE A 52 -3.83 -17.46 -13.51
N SER A 53 -4.32 -18.16 -12.48
CA SER A 53 -5.51 -19.04 -12.59
C SER A 53 -6.79 -18.26 -12.93
N GLY A 54 -6.87 -16.98 -12.52
CA GLY A 54 -7.93 -16.06 -12.90
C GLY A 54 -7.80 -15.48 -14.33
N GLY A 55 -6.77 -15.91 -15.10
CA GLY A 55 -6.51 -15.42 -16.45
C GLY A 55 -5.81 -14.07 -16.52
N GLY A 56 -5.26 -13.57 -15.41
CA GLY A 56 -4.43 -12.37 -15.33
C GLY A 56 -2.95 -12.66 -15.66
N ARG A 57 -2.15 -11.58 -15.66
CA ARG A 57 -0.69 -11.65 -15.84
C ARG A 57 -0.02 -11.21 -14.54
N ALA A 58 0.86 -12.03 -13.98
CA ALA A 58 1.63 -11.68 -12.80
C ALA A 58 3.03 -12.29 -12.85
N VAL A 59 3.98 -11.61 -12.19
CA VAL A 59 5.33 -12.09 -11.94
C VAL A 59 5.66 -11.93 -10.46
N SER A 60 6.43 -12.87 -9.91
CA SER A 60 6.99 -12.76 -8.56
C SER A 60 8.18 -11.79 -8.59
N VAL A 61 8.21 -10.86 -7.65
CA VAL A 61 9.28 -9.86 -7.49
C VAL A 61 9.79 -9.93 -6.06
N VAL A 62 10.89 -10.64 -5.86
CA VAL A 62 11.46 -10.88 -4.52
C VAL A 62 12.42 -9.76 -4.16
N GLY A 63 12.29 -9.19 -2.96
CA GLY A 63 13.23 -8.19 -2.45
C GLY A 63 12.69 -7.42 -1.24
N ASP A 64 13.62 -6.81 -0.53
CA ASP A 64 13.34 -5.94 0.61
C ASP A 64 13.19 -4.48 0.14
N VAL A 65 12.03 -3.88 0.38
CA VAL A 65 11.77 -2.48 0.00
C VAL A 65 12.70 -1.49 0.70
N SER A 66 13.25 -1.86 1.88
CA SER A 66 14.16 -1.00 2.65
C SER A 66 15.61 -1.05 2.16
N ASP A 67 15.93 -1.94 1.21
CA ASP A 67 17.24 -2.01 0.56
C ASP A 67 17.22 -1.22 -0.76
N PRO A 68 18.11 -0.21 -0.91
CA PRO A 68 18.14 0.62 -2.13
C PRO A 68 18.42 -0.16 -3.43
N ASP A 69 19.31 -1.14 -3.38
CA ASP A 69 19.69 -1.94 -4.56
C ASP A 69 18.53 -2.87 -4.96
N ASP A 70 17.84 -3.43 -3.98
CA ASP A 70 16.62 -4.22 -4.20
C ASP A 70 15.50 -3.36 -4.79
N ALA A 71 15.27 -2.15 -4.28
CA ALA A 71 14.25 -1.27 -4.80
C ALA A 71 14.45 -0.93 -6.29
N GLU A 72 15.68 -0.58 -6.68
CA GLU A 72 16.01 -0.32 -8.09
C GLU A 72 15.91 -1.59 -8.95
N ARG A 73 16.36 -2.73 -8.45
CA ARG A 73 16.28 -4.02 -9.14
C ARG A 73 14.84 -4.45 -9.36
N MET A 74 14.00 -4.41 -8.33
CA MET A 74 12.58 -4.80 -8.40
C MET A 74 11.80 -4.00 -9.43
N VAL A 75 12.00 -2.68 -9.46
CA VAL A 75 11.35 -1.82 -10.45
C VAL A 75 11.83 -2.16 -11.87
N ARG A 76 13.12 -2.36 -12.07
CA ARG A 76 13.69 -2.76 -13.37
C ARG A 76 13.17 -4.13 -13.82
N GLU A 77 13.10 -5.12 -12.94
CA GLU A 77 12.56 -6.45 -13.25
C GLU A 77 11.11 -6.38 -13.75
N VAL A 78 10.26 -5.58 -13.11
CA VAL A 78 8.87 -5.37 -13.54
C VAL A 78 8.84 -4.70 -14.92
N ASP A 79 9.62 -3.66 -15.11
CA ASP A 79 9.70 -2.93 -16.36
C ASP A 79 10.10 -3.85 -17.54
N GLU A 80 11.14 -4.67 -17.34
CA GLU A 80 11.66 -5.58 -18.35
C GLU A 80 10.71 -6.77 -18.63
N GLN A 81 10.16 -7.40 -17.60
CA GLN A 81 9.34 -8.61 -17.73
C GLN A 81 7.91 -8.32 -18.20
N LEU A 82 7.35 -7.17 -17.80
CA LEU A 82 5.96 -6.83 -18.10
C LEU A 82 5.82 -5.74 -19.18
N GLY A 83 6.92 -5.09 -19.58
CA GLY A 83 6.96 -4.14 -20.68
C GLY A 83 6.61 -2.70 -20.28
N GLY A 84 6.82 -2.34 -19.03
CA GLY A 84 6.57 -1.00 -18.51
C GLY A 84 6.33 -0.97 -17.00
N LEU A 85 6.16 0.25 -16.46
CA LEU A 85 5.62 0.46 -15.13
C LEU A 85 4.73 1.71 -15.16
N HIS A 86 3.47 1.58 -14.79
CA HIS A 86 2.46 2.63 -14.81
C HIS A 86 1.89 2.92 -13.42
N VAL A 87 1.91 1.93 -12.53
CA VAL A 87 1.36 2.03 -11.19
C VAL A 87 2.33 1.42 -10.18
N LEU A 88 2.68 2.18 -9.15
CA LEU A 88 3.31 1.67 -7.94
C LEU A 88 2.31 1.74 -6.79
N VAL A 89 2.12 0.62 -6.08
CA VAL A 89 1.38 0.58 -4.81
C VAL A 89 2.36 0.23 -3.70
N ASN A 90 2.75 1.22 -2.90
CA ASN A 90 3.51 1.05 -1.68
C ASN A 90 2.58 0.56 -0.57
N ASN A 91 2.56 -0.75 -0.34
CA ASN A 91 1.74 -1.38 0.69
C ASN A 91 2.59 -2.13 1.73
N ALA A 92 3.82 -2.51 1.42
CA ALA A 92 4.72 -3.13 2.39
C ALA A 92 4.80 -2.29 3.66
N GLY A 93 4.75 -2.94 4.82
CA GLY A 93 4.80 -2.26 6.10
C GLY A 93 4.85 -3.23 7.26
N LEU A 94 5.27 -2.70 8.40
CA LEU A 94 5.32 -3.38 9.69
C LEU A 94 4.32 -2.71 10.64
N GLN A 95 3.90 -3.44 11.67
CA GLN A 95 3.08 -2.88 12.74
C GLN A 95 3.54 -3.49 14.08
N GLU A 96 4.54 -2.88 14.69
CA GLU A 96 5.10 -3.33 15.96
C GLU A 96 4.57 -2.49 17.11
N HIS A 97 4.01 -3.16 18.13
CA HIS A 97 3.54 -2.51 19.35
C HIS A 97 4.65 -2.46 20.38
N THR A 98 5.06 -1.26 20.78
CA THR A 98 6.07 -1.03 21.81
C THR A 98 5.70 0.22 22.62
N PRO A 99 5.48 0.12 23.93
CA PRO A 99 5.25 1.28 24.78
C PRO A 99 6.38 2.31 24.63
N PHE A 100 6.06 3.60 24.65
CA PHE A 100 7.02 4.66 24.29
C PHE A 100 8.30 4.64 25.15
N LEU A 101 8.19 4.36 26.43
CA LEU A 101 9.36 4.30 27.34
C LEU A 101 10.21 3.02 27.15
N GLU A 102 9.70 2.02 26.43
CA GLU A 102 10.38 0.77 26.10
C GLU A 102 10.91 0.78 24.65
N LEU A 103 10.52 1.80 23.88
CA LEU A 103 10.91 1.94 22.49
C LEU A 103 12.39 2.28 22.37
N ASP A 104 13.18 1.36 21.84
CA ASP A 104 14.58 1.59 21.53
C ASP A 104 14.78 2.14 20.10
N LEU A 105 16.01 2.58 19.84
CA LEU A 105 16.36 3.15 18.54
C LEU A 105 16.38 2.12 17.41
N ALA A 106 16.61 0.84 17.71
CA ALA A 106 16.63 -0.21 16.69
C ALA A 106 15.21 -0.50 16.18
N ILE A 107 14.25 -0.64 17.11
CA ILE A 107 12.81 -0.81 16.78
C ILE A 107 12.31 0.39 16.00
N TRP A 108 12.61 1.62 16.46
CA TRP A 108 12.27 2.85 15.77
C TRP A 108 12.78 2.88 14.32
N ARG A 109 14.09 2.60 14.13
CA ARG A 109 14.71 2.62 12.81
C ARG A 109 14.16 1.53 11.89
N ARG A 110 13.94 0.33 12.41
CA ARG A 110 13.35 -0.76 11.63
C ARG A 110 11.97 -0.40 11.11
N GLN A 111 11.12 0.18 11.95
CA GLN A 111 9.79 0.62 11.53
C GLN A 111 9.87 1.69 10.43
N LEU A 112 10.70 2.70 10.60
CA LEU A 112 10.87 3.77 9.61
C LEU A 112 11.49 3.25 8.32
N SER A 113 12.49 2.36 8.39
CA SER A 113 13.17 1.85 7.19
C SER A 113 12.23 1.11 6.25
N VAL A 114 11.24 0.37 6.77
CA VAL A 114 10.27 -0.32 5.92
C VAL A 114 9.13 0.61 5.49
N ASP A 115 8.49 1.29 6.46
CA ASP A 115 7.22 1.98 6.23
C ASP A 115 7.37 3.38 5.60
N LEU A 116 8.55 3.98 5.67
CA LEU A 116 8.81 5.31 5.12
C LEU A 116 9.96 5.29 4.10
N ASP A 117 11.17 4.86 4.52
CA ASP A 117 12.33 4.87 3.62
C ASP A 117 12.12 3.90 2.45
N GLY A 118 11.56 2.71 2.69
CA GLY A 118 11.24 1.74 1.65
C GLY A 118 10.22 2.28 0.64
N ALA A 119 9.15 2.91 1.12
CA ALA A 119 8.17 3.54 0.23
C ALA A 119 8.79 4.70 -0.59
N PHE A 120 9.71 5.46 0.00
CA PHE A 120 10.47 6.50 -0.69
C PHE A 120 11.38 5.89 -1.77
N LEU A 121 12.16 4.86 -1.46
CA LEU A 121 13.08 4.19 -2.40
C LEU A 121 12.32 3.62 -3.59
N MET A 122 11.23 2.90 -3.33
CA MET A 122 10.36 2.35 -4.38
C MET A 122 9.75 3.46 -5.24
N ALA A 123 9.26 4.55 -4.62
CA ALA A 123 8.70 5.68 -5.37
C ALA A 123 9.75 6.37 -6.23
N LEU A 124 10.97 6.57 -5.70
CA LEU A 124 12.07 7.18 -6.45
C LEU A 124 12.44 6.35 -7.68
N ALA A 125 12.63 5.03 -7.51
CA ALA A 125 12.94 4.12 -8.61
C ALA A 125 11.81 4.08 -9.65
N ALA A 126 10.54 3.96 -9.21
CA ALA A 126 9.38 3.93 -10.09
C ALA A 126 9.19 5.23 -10.87
N CYS A 127 9.31 6.39 -10.21
CA CYS A 127 9.14 7.69 -10.86
C CYS A 127 10.22 7.94 -11.93
N ARG A 128 11.45 7.46 -11.73
CA ARG A 128 12.52 7.54 -12.75
C ARG A 128 12.18 6.75 -14.02
N VAL A 129 11.44 5.65 -13.91
CA VAL A 129 10.96 4.86 -15.04
C VAL A 129 9.71 5.48 -15.67
N MET A 130 8.78 5.98 -14.86
CA MET A 130 7.49 6.53 -15.30
C MET A 130 7.64 7.89 -16.01
N ALA A 131 8.44 8.81 -15.47
CA ALA A 131 8.52 10.19 -15.93
C ALA A 131 8.87 10.32 -17.43
N PRO A 132 9.90 9.63 -17.97
CA PRO A 132 10.23 9.73 -19.39
C PRO A 132 9.22 9.06 -20.32
N ARG A 133 8.26 8.29 -19.77
CA ARG A 133 7.24 7.54 -20.52
C ARG A 133 5.86 8.17 -20.47
N GLY A 134 5.75 9.40 -19.98
CA GLY A 134 4.49 10.14 -19.95
C GLY A 134 3.75 10.09 -18.62
N GLY A 135 4.35 9.52 -17.59
CA GLY A 135 3.84 9.55 -16.23
C GLY A 135 3.31 8.21 -15.71
N GLY A 136 2.54 8.29 -14.63
CA GLY A 136 1.99 7.12 -13.94
C GLY A 136 1.33 7.49 -12.61
N VAL A 137 1.15 6.50 -11.75
CA VAL A 137 0.53 6.71 -10.43
C VAL A 137 1.36 6.04 -9.33
N VAL A 138 1.71 6.81 -8.31
CA VAL A 138 2.22 6.29 -7.03
C VAL A 138 1.09 6.32 -6.02
N LEU A 139 0.68 5.16 -5.52
CA LEU A 139 -0.30 5.03 -4.44
C LEU A 139 0.39 4.51 -3.18
N ASN A 140 0.24 5.24 -2.08
CA ASN A 140 0.78 4.86 -0.78
C ASN A 140 -0.35 4.38 0.15
N VAL A 141 -0.21 3.17 0.69
CA VAL A 141 -1.11 2.67 1.74
C VAL A 141 -0.58 3.18 3.09
N THR A 142 -1.25 4.21 3.59
CA THR A 142 -0.94 4.82 4.89
C THR A 142 -1.78 4.16 6.01
N SER A 143 -2.43 4.93 6.84
CA SER A 143 -3.33 4.48 7.91
C SER A 143 -4.09 5.67 8.47
N VAL A 144 -5.24 5.46 9.08
CA VAL A 144 -5.88 6.47 9.95
C VAL A 144 -4.93 6.99 11.03
N HIS A 145 -3.90 6.20 11.38
CA HIS A 145 -2.87 6.60 12.34
C HIS A 145 -1.84 7.61 11.78
N GLU A 146 -1.98 8.07 10.55
CA GLU A 146 -1.30 9.28 10.05
C GLU A 146 -1.88 10.57 10.67
N HIS A 147 -3.13 10.51 11.14
CA HIS A 147 -3.85 11.62 11.78
C HIS A 147 -4.16 11.35 13.26
N GLN A 148 -4.52 10.10 13.59
CA GLN A 148 -4.92 9.72 14.95
C GLN A 148 -3.79 9.00 15.69
N PRO A 149 -3.38 9.48 16.86
CA PRO A 149 -2.36 8.80 17.64
C PRO A 149 -2.87 7.47 18.17
N ARG A 150 -1.99 6.46 18.17
CA ARG A 150 -2.24 5.15 18.78
C ARG A 150 -1.18 4.87 19.83
N PRO A 151 -1.54 4.75 21.11
CA PRO A 151 -0.59 4.40 22.17
C PRO A 151 0.16 3.09 21.84
N GLY A 152 1.48 3.07 22.06
CA GLY A 152 2.34 1.94 21.74
C GLY A 152 2.76 1.82 20.27
N TYR A 153 2.39 2.76 19.39
CA TYR A 153 2.71 2.73 17.96
C TYR A 153 3.41 4.00 17.48
N ALA A 154 4.26 4.60 18.32
CA ALA A 154 4.87 5.89 18.01
C ALA A 154 5.66 5.89 16.69
N ALA A 155 6.49 4.88 16.44
CA ALA A 155 7.28 4.75 15.22
C ALA A 155 6.38 4.56 13.98
N TYR A 156 5.35 3.72 14.09
CA TYR A 156 4.37 3.48 13.03
C TYR A 156 3.59 4.75 12.66
N CYS A 157 3.03 5.45 13.65
CA CYS A 157 2.30 6.70 13.42
C CYS A 157 3.20 7.75 12.75
N ALA A 158 4.44 7.90 13.21
CA ALA A 158 5.41 8.81 12.62
C ALA A 158 5.72 8.45 11.16
N ALA A 159 5.93 7.16 10.85
CA ALA A 159 6.18 6.69 9.49
C ALA A 159 4.98 6.97 8.56
N LYS A 160 3.75 6.65 9.01
CA LYS A 160 2.54 6.85 8.18
C LYS A 160 2.21 8.34 7.98
N ALA A 161 2.44 9.20 8.97
CA ALA A 161 2.34 10.65 8.82
C ALA A 161 3.39 11.19 7.84
N GLY A 162 4.64 10.72 7.93
CA GLY A 162 5.71 11.05 6.97
C GLY A 162 5.36 10.63 5.55
N LEU A 163 4.84 9.41 5.37
CA LEU A 163 4.43 8.88 4.07
C LEU A 163 3.27 9.67 3.44
N SER A 164 2.32 10.11 4.26
CA SER A 164 1.23 11.00 3.83
C SER A 164 1.79 12.35 3.32
N MET A 165 2.75 12.94 4.02
CA MET A 165 3.38 14.17 3.57
C MET A 165 4.23 13.95 2.31
N LEU A 166 4.98 12.85 2.22
CA LEU A 166 5.72 12.48 1.00
C LEU A 166 4.78 12.38 -0.22
N THR A 167 3.59 11.80 -0.06
CA THR A 167 2.58 11.76 -1.13
C THR A 167 2.24 13.15 -1.67
N LYS A 168 2.05 14.12 -0.78
CA LYS A 168 1.72 15.51 -1.18
C LYS A 168 2.87 16.18 -1.91
N VAL A 169 4.11 15.93 -1.48
CA VAL A 169 5.32 16.45 -2.14
C VAL A 169 5.44 15.86 -3.55
N LEU A 170 5.37 14.52 -3.68
CA LEU A 170 5.45 13.85 -4.98
C LEU A 170 4.37 14.35 -5.95
N ALA A 171 3.13 14.49 -5.47
CA ALA A 171 2.02 14.99 -6.28
C ALA A 171 2.30 16.41 -6.83
N ARG A 172 2.88 17.28 -6.02
CA ARG A 172 3.18 18.65 -6.40
C ARG A 172 4.38 18.78 -7.33
N GLU A 173 5.44 18.02 -7.06
CA GLU A 173 6.70 18.11 -7.83
C GLU A 173 6.59 17.42 -9.19
N LEU A 174 5.85 16.29 -9.26
CA LEU A 174 5.85 15.43 -10.43
C LEU A 174 4.62 15.59 -11.33
N ALA A 175 3.67 16.46 -10.97
CA ALA A 175 2.47 16.71 -11.77
C ALA A 175 2.79 17.11 -13.23
N GLY A 176 3.79 17.96 -13.42
CA GLY A 176 4.26 18.37 -14.76
C GLY A 176 4.89 17.26 -15.58
N GLN A 177 5.20 16.13 -14.96
CA GLN A 177 5.75 14.92 -15.60
C GLN A 177 4.67 13.83 -15.79
N GLY A 178 3.40 14.17 -15.57
CA GLY A 178 2.27 13.25 -15.72
C GLY A 178 2.13 12.22 -14.58
N ILE A 179 2.86 12.38 -13.47
CA ILE A 179 2.79 11.47 -12.34
C ILE A 179 1.80 12.02 -11.30
N ARG A 180 0.83 11.20 -10.91
CA ARG A 180 -0.05 11.43 -9.76
C ARG A 180 0.49 10.69 -8.54
N ALA A 181 0.31 11.26 -7.36
CA ALA A 181 0.54 10.56 -6.10
C ALA A 181 -0.70 10.70 -5.21
N VAL A 182 -1.14 9.61 -4.60
CA VAL A 182 -2.33 9.55 -3.75
C VAL A 182 -2.12 8.56 -2.62
N SER A 183 -2.71 8.83 -1.45
CA SER A 183 -2.70 7.88 -0.33
C SER A 183 -4.08 7.31 -0.08
N VAL A 184 -4.11 6.07 0.39
CA VAL A 184 -5.27 5.44 1.03
C VAL A 184 -4.92 5.22 2.49
N ALA A 185 -5.79 5.68 3.40
CA ALA A 185 -5.66 5.50 4.84
C ALA A 185 -6.71 4.50 5.35
N PRO A 186 -6.40 3.21 5.43
CA PRO A 186 -7.31 2.23 6.00
C PRO A 186 -7.45 2.42 7.52
N GLY A 187 -8.67 2.17 8.02
CA GLY A 187 -8.92 1.94 9.43
C GLY A 187 -8.59 0.51 9.85
N ALA A 188 -9.44 -0.08 10.67
CA ALA A 188 -9.30 -1.47 11.10
C ALA A 188 -9.77 -2.42 9.99
N ILE A 189 -8.83 -3.11 9.35
CA ILE A 189 -9.07 -4.07 8.28
C ILE A 189 -8.74 -5.48 8.76
N GLU A 190 -9.55 -6.46 8.39
CA GLU A 190 -9.32 -7.88 8.69
C GLU A 190 -8.12 -8.39 7.89
N THR A 191 -6.95 -8.48 8.55
CA THR A 191 -5.69 -8.88 7.90
C THR A 191 -4.83 -9.74 8.82
N PRO A 192 -3.97 -10.62 8.28
CA PRO A 192 -3.02 -11.42 9.08
C PRO A 192 -2.00 -10.60 9.87
N ILE A 193 -1.69 -9.37 9.47
CA ILE A 193 -0.72 -8.49 10.15
C ILE A 193 -1.09 -8.22 11.61
N GLN A 194 -2.35 -8.37 11.97
CA GLN A 194 -2.83 -8.16 13.33
C GLN A 194 -2.63 -9.40 14.24
N GLY A 195 -2.06 -10.49 13.70
CA GLY A 195 -1.85 -11.74 14.43
C GLY A 195 -3.15 -12.48 14.78
N GLU A 196 -3.01 -13.56 15.56
CA GLU A 196 -4.16 -14.28 16.09
C GLU A 196 -4.87 -13.43 17.16
N ARG A 197 -6.17 -13.23 16.98
CA ARG A 197 -7.02 -12.47 17.92
C ARG A 197 -8.16 -13.35 18.41
N SER A 198 -8.51 -13.20 19.67
CA SER A 198 -9.70 -13.84 20.20
C SER A 198 -10.98 -13.22 19.59
N THR A 199 -12.07 -13.99 19.57
CA THR A 199 -13.38 -13.48 19.15
C THR A 199 -13.82 -12.26 19.99
N GLN A 200 -13.37 -12.19 21.24
CA GLN A 200 -13.69 -11.07 22.13
C GLN A 200 -12.95 -9.81 21.72
N ASP A 201 -11.65 -9.91 21.36
CA ASP A 201 -10.85 -8.77 20.90
C ASP A 201 -11.42 -8.18 19.59
N VAL A 202 -11.82 -9.06 18.67
CA VAL A 202 -12.47 -8.64 17.41
C VAL A 202 -13.77 -7.89 17.69
N ARG A 203 -14.65 -8.43 18.54
CA ARG A 203 -15.93 -7.76 18.90
C ARG A 203 -15.71 -6.42 19.60
N GLN A 204 -14.70 -6.33 20.47
CA GLN A 204 -14.37 -5.07 21.14
C GLN A 204 -13.88 -4.02 20.14
N GLN A 205 -13.08 -4.43 19.15
CA GLN A 205 -12.62 -3.54 18.10
C GLN A 205 -13.77 -3.10 17.19
N GLU A 206 -14.66 -4.02 16.81
CA GLU A 206 -15.85 -3.72 16.00
C GLU A 206 -16.80 -2.73 16.71
N ALA A 207 -16.97 -2.87 18.01
CA ALA A 207 -17.79 -1.94 18.81
C ALA A 207 -17.22 -0.51 18.82
N GLY A 208 -15.92 -0.35 18.58
CA GLY A 208 -15.25 0.94 18.41
C GLY A 208 -15.36 1.53 17.02
N ILE A 209 -16.00 0.87 16.06
CA ILE A 209 -16.16 1.35 14.68
C ILE A 209 -17.62 1.71 14.45
N PRO A 210 -17.96 2.96 14.05
CA PRO A 210 -19.37 3.32 13.79
C PRO A 210 -20.09 2.44 12.77
N ALA A 211 -19.39 1.89 11.77
CA ALA A 211 -19.94 0.92 10.83
C ALA A 211 -20.22 -0.45 11.43
N GLY A 212 -19.84 -0.71 12.70
CA GLY A 212 -20.12 -1.94 13.45
C GLY A 212 -19.37 -3.17 13.00
N ARG A 213 -18.34 -3.05 12.18
CA ARG A 213 -17.52 -4.14 11.66
C ARG A 213 -16.13 -3.70 11.24
N LEU A 214 -15.22 -4.64 11.09
CA LEU A 214 -13.96 -4.43 10.41
C LEU A 214 -14.20 -4.21 8.90
N GLY A 215 -13.33 -3.45 8.26
CA GLY A 215 -13.25 -3.43 6.80
C GLY A 215 -12.58 -4.70 6.26
N THR A 216 -12.76 -4.97 4.99
CA THR A 216 -12.12 -6.10 4.30
C THR A 216 -11.01 -5.64 3.37
N PRO A 217 -9.98 -6.47 3.13
CA PRO A 217 -8.96 -6.18 2.11
C PRO A 217 -9.56 -5.90 0.73
N ALA A 218 -10.67 -6.56 0.37
CA ALA A 218 -11.36 -6.36 -0.90
C ALA A 218 -11.96 -4.94 -1.05
N GLU A 219 -12.46 -4.36 0.04
CA GLU A 219 -12.96 -2.98 0.04
C GLU A 219 -11.83 -1.98 -0.21
N VAL A 220 -10.68 -2.19 0.43
CA VAL A 220 -9.47 -1.37 0.18
C VAL A 220 -9.00 -1.54 -1.27
N ALA A 221 -8.94 -2.77 -1.77
CA ALA A 221 -8.52 -3.06 -3.14
C ALA A 221 -9.42 -2.41 -4.19
N ALA A 222 -10.73 -2.35 -3.95
CA ALA A 222 -11.68 -1.67 -4.83
C ALA A 222 -11.41 -0.16 -4.91
N LEU A 223 -11.13 0.48 -3.77
CA LEU A 223 -10.77 1.89 -3.71
C LEU A 223 -9.43 2.14 -4.41
N VAL A 224 -8.41 1.32 -4.13
CA VAL A 224 -7.10 1.41 -4.78
C VAL A 224 -7.23 1.31 -6.29
N SER A 225 -7.98 0.32 -6.80
CA SER A 225 -8.22 0.16 -8.24
C SER A 225 -8.85 1.41 -8.87
N TYR A 226 -9.84 2.01 -8.24
CA TYR A 226 -10.43 3.27 -8.71
C TYR A 226 -9.37 4.39 -8.74
N LEU A 227 -8.62 4.58 -7.65
CA LEU A 227 -7.67 5.69 -7.52
C LEU A 227 -6.50 5.61 -8.50
N VAL A 228 -6.06 4.41 -8.88
CA VAL A 228 -4.99 4.26 -9.87
C VAL A 228 -5.50 4.29 -11.31
N SER A 229 -6.81 4.19 -11.53
CA SER A 229 -7.41 4.19 -12.86
C SER A 229 -7.50 5.59 -13.49
N PRO A 230 -7.71 5.69 -14.80
CA PRO A 230 -7.99 6.95 -15.50
C PRO A 230 -9.24 7.69 -14.98
N ALA A 231 -10.21 6.99 -14.37
CA ALA A 231 -11.39 7.60 -13.78
C ALA A 231 -11.06 8.54 -12.60
N ALA A 232 -9.90 8.36 -11.97
CA ALA A 232 -9.40 9.21 -10.89
C ALA A 232 -8.34 10.22 -11.37
N ALA A 233 -8.29 10.59 -12.64
CA ALA A 233 -7.22 11.41 -13.24
C ALA A 233 -7.00 12.76 -12.52
N TYR A 234 -8.00 13.32 -11.86
CA TYR A 234 -7.89 14.60 -11.13
C TYR A 234 -7.65 14.41 -9.61
N VAL A 235 -7.51 13.17 -9.13
CA VAL A 235 -7.23 12.87 -7.73
C VAL A 235 -5.72 12.73 -7.55
N SER A 236 -5.08 13.70 -6.87
CA SER A 236 -3.65 13.71 -6.58
C SER A 236 -3.35 14.57 -5.36
N GLY A 237 -2.31 14.25 -4.59
CA GLY A 237 -1.86 15.02 -3.43
C GLY A 237 -2.80 14.93 -2.21
N THR A 238 -3.65 13.92 -2.13
CA THR A 238 -4.62 13.74 -1.05
C THR A 238 -4.53 12.34 -0.46
N THR A 239 -5.06 12.19 0.75
CA THR A 239 -5.34 10.90 1.39
C THR A 239 -6.83 10.63 1.36
N VAL A 240 -7.22 9.44 0.92
CA VAL A 240 -8.60 8.96 0.98
C VAL A 240 -8.73 7.97 2.12
N VAL A 241 -9.52 8.33 3.13
CA VAL A 241 -9.77 7.48 4.30
C VAL A 241 -10.81 6.42 3.97
N ILE A 242 -10.58 5.18 4.44
CA ILE A 242 -11.50 4.04 4.34
C ILE A 242 -11.50 3.28 5.68
N ASP A 243 -12.38 3.67 6.59
CA ASP A 243 -12.29 3.31 8.00
C ASP A 243 -13.63 3.00 8.70
N GLY A 244 -14.74 3.00 7.99
CA GLY A 244 -16.07 2.83 8.61
C GLY A 244 -16.44 3.94 9.59
N ALA A 245 -15.92 5.16 9.35
CA ALA A 245 -16.05 6.35 10.19
C ALA A 245 -15.30 6.27 11.54
N LEU A 246 -14.30 5.42 11.66
CA LEU A 246 -13.50 5.26 12.88
C LEU A 246 -12.84 6.58 13.33
N GLU A 247 -12.31 7.38 12.41
CA GLU A 247 -11.71 8.69 12.70
C GLU A 247 -12.73 9.74 13.20
N GLN A 248 -14.01 9.56 12.89
CA GLN A 248 -15.06 10.50 13.25
C GLN A 248 -15.66 10.22 14.63
N GLN A 249 -15.17 9.19 15.32
CA GLN A 249 -15.66 8.84 16.64
C GLN A 249 -15.24 9.90 17.68
N VAL A 250 -16.20 10.71 18.10
CA VAL A 250 -16.03 11.60 19.24
C VAL A 250 -16.24 10.77 20.50
N SER A 251 -15.20 10.64 21.33
CA SER A 251 -15.37 10.09 22.68
C SER A 251 -16.28 11.05 23.46
N LEU A 252 -17.55 10.71 23.59
CA LEU A 252 -18.44 11.38 24.54
C LEU A 252 -17.97 10.90 25.93
N ALA A 253 -17.20 11.74 26.60
CA ALA A 253 -16.81 11.55 28.00
C ALA A 253 -18.02 11.58 28.92
#